data_97cdedbcf1132d129e57fc0aede5ff53
#
_entry.id   97cdedbcf1132d129e57fc0aede5ff53
#
_cell.length_a   1.000
_cell.length_b   1.000
_cell.length_c   1.000
_cell.angle_alpha   90.00
_cell.angle_beta   90.00
_cell.angle_gamma   90.00
#
_symmetry.space_group_name_H-M   'P 1'
#
loop_
_entity.id
_entity.type
_entity.pdbx_description
1 polymer ?
#
loop_
_entity_poly.entity_id
_entity_poly.type
_entity_poly.pdbx_seq_one_letter_code
_entity_poly.pdbx_strand_id
1 'polypeptide(L)'
;ISKLDKYPVLSNRKIDEQIAGARVEVDPEKRNPYDFAIWIKAPENHIMKWQSPWGLSYPGWHLECSAMSRRFLGEEFDIHTGGVDHIPTHHENEIAQAKGATGKIPAKTWMHCEFLLVDGGKMSKSLGNVYTISQLEEKGITPLAYKLFCFTAHYRTKLNFTFEGVNSAQKALERLYDSYLKHKNGNDYVDEVEIEKYRQTFLSYINDDLNMPAAMSVVWEVARNSKKSNKYANLLLEFDKVLG
;
A
#
# COMPACT_ATOMS: atom_id res chain seq x y z
N ILE A 1 20.00 13.91 -14.31
CA ILE A 1 20.10 14.00 -12.83
C ILE A 1 21.01 15.17 -12.43
N SER A 2 22.18 15.34 -13.01
CA SER A 2 23.16 16.37 -12.64
C SER A 2 22.65 17.83 -12.70
N LYS A 3 21.50 18.09 -13.29
CA LYS A 3 20.89 19.43 -13.36
C LYS A 3 19.83 19.67 -12.28
N LEU A 4 19.55 18.69 -11.42
CA LEU A 4 18.62 18.83 -10.30
C LEU A 4 19.38 19.30 -9.06
N ASP A 5 18.80 20.26 -8.32
CA ASP A 5 19.40 20.81 -7.11
C ASP A 5 19.60 19.75 -6.01
N LYS A 6 18.67 18.78 -5.95
CA LYS A 6 18.71 17.68 -4.99
C LYS A 6 18.17 16.40 -5.64
N TYR A 7 18.99 15.36 -5.63
CA TYR A 7 18.63 13.98 -5.97
C TYR A 7 19.64 13.05 -5.25
N PRO A 8 19.22 11.99 -4.59
CA PRO A 8 17.84 11.62 -4.29
C PRO A 8 17.18 12.51 -3.22
N VAL A 9 15.86 12.46 -3.11
CA VAL A 9 15.07 13.28 -2.17
C VAL A 9 14.43 12.41 -1.10
N LEU A 10 13.92 11.23 -1.49
CA LEU A 10 13.09 10.34 -0.67
C LEU A 10 13.89 9.22 0.01
N SER A 11 14.84 8.62 -0.70
CA SER A 11 15.54 7.41 -0.25
C SER A 11 16.69 7.67 0.71
N ASN A 12 17.13 8.92 0.86
CA ASN A 12 18.34 9.32 1.63
C ASN A 12 19.62 8.58 1.19
N ARG A 13 19.67 7.97 0.01
CA ARG A 13 20.85 7.29 -0.52
C ARG A 13 21.88 8.31 -0.97
N LYS A 14 23.14 8.05 -0.70
CA LYS A 14 24.23 8.82 -1.28
C LYS A 14 24.54 8.28 -2.67
N ILE A 15 24.52 9.16 -3.67
CA ILE A 15 24.80 8.79 -5.06
C ILE A 15 26.17 8.12 -5.16
N ASP A 16 27.18 8.67 -4.48
CA ASP A 16 28.56 8.20 -4.52
C ASP A 16 28.76 6.79 -3.95
N GLU A 17 27.82 6.31 -3.15
CA GLU A 17 27.84 4.96 -2.56
C GLU A 17 27.13 3.92 -3.46
N GLN A 18 26.51 4.34 -4.57
CA GLN A 18 25.86 3.43 -5.51
C GLN A 18 26.89 2.88 -6.49
N ILE A 19 27.12 1.58 -6.45
CA ILE A 19 27.99 0.90 -7.42
C ILE A 19 27.27 0.87 -8.77
N ALA A 20 27.81 1.59 -9.75
CA ALA A 20 27.33 1.55 -11.12
C ALA A 20 27.41 0.10 -11.65
N GLY A 21 26.32 -0.41 -12.24
CA GLY A 21 26.27 -1.78 -12.77
C GLY A 21 25.82 -2.87 -11.79
N ALA A 22 25.46 -2.53 -10.54
CA ALA A 22 25.04 -3.51 -9.54
C ALA A 22 23.75 -4.27 -9.88
N ARG A 23 22.88 -3.72 -10.74
CA ARG A 23 21.62 -4.34 -11.18
C ARG A 23 21.47 -4.50 -12.68
N VAL A 24 22.08 -3.62 -13.46
CA VAL A 24 22.01 -3.59 -14.93
C VAL A 24 23.37 -3.11 -15.43
N GLU A 25 23.86 -3.66 -16.54
CA GLU A 25 25.08 -3.18 -17.18
C GLU A 25 25.01 -1.67 -17.43
N VAL A 26 26.15 -1.01 -17.26
CA VAL A 26 26.25 0.44 -17.48
C VAL A 26 26.08 0.71 -18.96
N ASP A 27 25.01 1.38 -19.32
CA ASP A 27 24.77 1.82 -20.69
C ASP A 27 25.77 2.90 -21.08
N PRO A 28 26.64 2.67 -22.09
CA PRO A 28 27.68 3.63 -22.51
C PRO A 28 27.10 4.92 -23.13
N GLU A 29 25.84 4.93 -23.53
CA GLU A 29 25.17 6.13 -24.06
C GLU A 29 24.75 7.11 -22.96
N LYS A 30 24.76 6.72 -21.68
CA LYS A 30 24.45 7.61 -20.56
C LYS A 30 25.58 8.61 -20.32
N ARG A 31 25.23 9.88 -20.16
CA ARG A 31 26.17 10.93 -19.78
C ARG A 31 26.65 10.80 -18.33
N ASN A 32 25.78 10.28 -17.47
CA ASN A 32 26.05 10.01 -16.07
C ASN A 32 25.47 8.63 -15.71
N PRO A 33 26.19 7.77 -14.98
CA PRO A 33 25.70 6.44 -14.59
C PRO A 33 24.34 6.44 -13.87
N TYR A 34 24.00 7.54 -13.21
CA TYR A 34 22.74 7.70 -12.46
C TYR A 34 21.59 8.22 -13.33
N ASP A 35 21.86 8.63 -14.57
CA ASP A 35 20.79 8.99 -15.50
C ASP A 35 19.95 7.76 -15.81
N PHE A 36 18.64 7.95 -15.93
CA PHE A 36 17.69 6.89 -16.26
C PHE A 36 16.91 7.22 -17.53
N ALA A 37 16.44 6.17 -18.20
CA ALA A 37 15.75 6.32 -19.47
C ALA A 37 14.35 6.92 -19.29
N ILE A 38 14.05 7.97 -20.05
CA ILE A 38 12.71 8.55 -20.18
C ILE A 38 11.98 7.88 -21.34
N TRP A 39 12.65 7.75 -22.49
CA TRP A 39 12.23 7.01 -23.67
C TRP A 39 13.26 5.94 -23.99
N ILE A 40 12.78 4.73 -24.30
CA ILE A 40 13.60 3.56 -24.56
C ILE A 40 13.42 3.18 -26.04
N LYS A 41 14.52 2.98 -26.76
CA LYS A 41 14.47 2.50 -28.14
C LYS A 41 13.75 1.15 -28.18
N ALA A 42 12.70 1.07 -29.00
CA ALA A 42 11.88 -0.12 -29.08
C ALA A 42 12.61 -1.24 -29.85
N PRO A 43 12.74 -2.44 -29.28
CA PRO A 43 13.10 -3.62 -30.07
C PRO A 43 12.09 -3.86 -31.20
N GLU A 44 12.53 -4.54 -32.27
CA GLU A 44 11.70 -4.77 -33.44
C GLU A 44 10.34 -5.39 -33.11
N ASN A 45 10.32 -6.36 -32.20
CA ASN A 45 9.13 -7.11 -31.77
C ASN A 45 8.35 -6.45 -30.63
N HIS A 46 8.70 -5.24 -30.20
CA HIS A 46 7.99 -4.57 -29.10
C HIS A 46 6.59 -4.14 -29.57
N ILE A 47 5.56 -4.56 -28.84
CA ILE A 47 4.15 -4.31 -29.21
C ILE A 47 3.80 -2.83 -29.05
N MET A 48 4.17 -2.23 -27.90
CA MET A 48 3.88 -0.83 -27.59
C MET A 48 5.06 0.03 -28.03
N LYS A 49 4.94 0.69 -29.19
CA LYS A 49 5.98 1.58 -29.72
C LYS A 49 5.39 2.72 -30.52
N TRP A 50 6.02 3.88 -30.43
CA TRP A 50 5.59 5.11 -31.10
C TRP A 50 6.78 5.81 -31.75
N GLN A 51 6.51 6.61 -32.78
CA GLN A 51 7.51 7.52 -33.34
C GLN A 51 7.86 8.61 -32.31
N SER A 52 9.14 8.85 -32.15
CA SER A 52 9.68 9.89 -31.30
C SER A 52 10.82 10.63 -32.01
N PRO A 53 11.31 11.76 -31.48
CA PRO A 53 12.50 12.43 -32.04
C PRO A 53 13.76 11.55 -32.09
N TRP A 54 13.77 10.46 -31.31
CA TRP A 54 14.89 9.50 -31.24
C TRP A 54 14.60 8.20 -31.97
N GLY A 55 13.58 8.17 -32.84
CA GLY A 55 13.15 6.99 -33.57
C GLY A 55 12.01 6.25 -32.87
N LEU A 56 11.77 5.01 -33.31
CA LEU A 56 10.71 4.15 -32.78
C LEU A 56 11.04 3.72 -31.36
N SER A 57 10.22 4.13 -30.38
CA SER A 57 10.50 3.98 -28.97
C SER A 57 9.26 3.93 -28.10
N TYR A 58 9.42 3.64 -26.84
CA TYR A 58 8.35 3.56 -25.83
C TYR A 58 8.77 4.26 -24.54
N PRO A 59 7.80 4.70 -23.69
CA PRO A 59 8.11 5.38 -22.44
C PRO A 59 8.79 4.45 -21.45
N GLY A 60 9.72 4.98 -20.67
CA GLY A 60 10.22 4.31 -19.48
C GLY A 60 9.13 4.24 -18.40
N TRP A 61 9.14 3.19 -17.60
CA TRP A 61 8.14 2.92 -16.55
C TRP A 61 7.88 4.11 -15.62
N HIS A 62 8.91 4.85 -15.23
CA HIS A 62 8.74 6.03 -14.37
C HIS A 62 7.96 7.14 -15.06
N LEU A 63 8.15 7.32 -16.37
CA LEU A 63 7.45 8.34 -17.15
C LEU A 63 5.95 8.04 -17.28
N GLU A 64 5.58 6.78 -17.34
CA GLU A 64 4.17 6.37 -17.40
C GLU A 64 3.43 6.87 -16.16
N CYS A 65 3.95 6.59 -14.96
CA CYS A 65 3.35 7.04 -13.71
C CYS A 65 3.36 8.56 -13.56
N SER A 66 4.47 9.22 -13.90
CA SER A 66 4.57 10.69 -13.87
C SER A 66 3.57 11.37 -14.81
N ALA A 67 3.39 10.83 -16.02
CA ALA A 67 2.46 11.39 -17.01
C ALA A 67 1.00 11.16 -16.61
N MET A 68 0.65 9.96 -16.12
CA MET A 68 -0.69 9.61 -15.71
C MET A 68 -1.13 10.41 -14.48
N SER A 69 -0.31 10.46 -13.43
CA SER A 69 -0.62 11.22 -12.23
C SER A 69 -0.80 12.71 -12.54
N ARG A 70 0.12 13.31 -13.33
CA ARG A 70 -0.01 14.70 -13.73
C ARG A 70 -1.28 14.98 -14.55
N ARG A 71 -1.66 14.07 -15.43
CA ARG A 71 -2.86 14.24 -16.27
C ARG A 71 -4.15 14.21 -15.48
N PHE A 72 -4.27 13.32 -14.49
CA PHE A 72 -5.52 13.08 -13.78
C PHE A 72 -5.60 13.80 -12.44
N LEU A 73 -4.46 14.05 -11.79
CA LEU A 73 -4.40 14.64 -10.45
C LEU A 73 -3.78 16.05 -10.43
N GLY A 74 -3.15 16.48 -11.54
CA GLY A 74 -2.47 17.77 -11.61
C GLY A 74 -0.97 17.67 -11.32
N GLU A 75 -0.32 18.84 -11.23
CA GLU A 75 1.14 18.91 -10.99
C GLU A 75 1.53 18.57 -9.56
N GLU A 76 0.62 18.78 -8.63
CA GLU A 76 0.75 18.50 -7.20
C GLU A 76 -0.52 17.81 -6.71
N PHE A 77 -0.37 16.72 -6.00
CA PHE A 77 -1.48 15.97 -5.39
C PHE A 77 -1.13 15.54 -3.96
N ASP A 78 -2.09 15.00 -3.24
CA ASP A 78 -1.91 14.82 -1.79
C ASP A 78 -1.12 13.58 -1.43
N ILE A 79 -1.45 12.42 -2.01
CA ILE A 79 -0.88 11.13 -1.59
C ILE A 79 -0.42 10.32 -2.81
N HIS A 80 0.83 9.82 -2.74
CA HIS A 80 1.38 8.83 -3.68
C HIS A 80 1.78 7.57 -2.93
N THR A 81 1.35 6.41 -3.44
CA THR A 81 1.56 5.14 -2.74
C THR A 81 2.35 4.15 -3.58
N GLY A 82 3.05 3.22 -2.93
CA GLY A 82 3.75 2.12 -3.60
C GLY A 82 4.34 1.13 -2.61
N GLY A 83 5.09 0.16 -3.12
CA GLY A 83 5.90 -0.73 -2.30
C GLY A 83 7.19 -0.05 -1.83
N VAL A 84 7.79 -0.55 -0.76
CA VAL A 84 9.09 -0.05 -0.24
C VAL A 84 10.21 -0.14 -1.26
N ASP A 85 10.12 -1.03 -2.23
CA ASP A 85 11.06 -1.18 -3.34
C ASP A 85 11.01 -0.04 -4.34
N HIS A 86 9.95 0.76 -4.36
CA HIS A 86 9.83 1.96 -5.18
C HIS A 86 10.63 3.15 -4.62
N ILE A 87 10.87 3.19 -3.31
CA ILE A 87 11.59 4.29 -2.65
C ILE A 87 12.94 4.58 -3.34
N PRO A 88 13.82 3.58 -3.55
CA PRO A 88 15.18 3.85 -3.99
C PRO A 88 15.32 4.19 -5.47
N THR A 89 14.30 3.94 -6.28
CA THR A 89 14.39 4.08 -7.74
C THR A 89 13.15 4.70 -8.36
N HIS A 90 12.01 3.99 -8.32
CA HIS A 90 10.82 4.38 -9.08
C HIS A 90 10.30 5.76 -8.65
N HIS A 91 10.00 5.93 -7.38
CA HIS A 91 9.47 7.19 -6.84
C HIS A 91 10.51 8.33 -6.86
N GLU A 92 11.79 8.02 -6.62
CA GLU A 92 12.85 9.01 -6.80
C GLU A 92 12.91 9.53 -8.22
N ASN A 93 12.76 8.65 -9.20
CA ASN A 93 12.79 9.02 -10.61
C ASN A 93 11.53 9.79 -11.04
N GLU A 94 10.36 9.48 -10.47
CA GLU A 94 9.16 10.29 -10.67
C GLU A 94 9.32 11.70 -10.09
N ILE A 95 9.89 11.82 -8.88
CA ILE A 95 10.23 13.14 -8.30
C ILE A 95 11.19 13.90 -9.21
N ALA A 96 12.22 13.23 -9.71
CA ALA A 96 13.19 13.83 -10.62
C ALA A 96 12.55 14.33 -11.93
N GLN A 97 11.65 13.54 -12.51
CA GLN A 97 10.89 13.91 -13.70
C GLN A 97 9.97 15.10 -13.46
N ALA A 98 9.20 15.09 -12.36
CA ALA A 98 8.31 16.19 -12.01
C ALA A 98 9.09 17.48 -11.74
N LYS A 99 10.17 17.43 -10.94
CA LYS A 99 11.03 18.59 -10.70
C LYS A 99 11.68 19.12 -11.99
N GLY A 100 12.12 18.23 -12.88
CA GLY A 100 12.68 18.63 -14.16
C GLY A 100 11.66 19.27 -15.11
N ALA A 101 10.40 18.88 -15.03
CA ALA A 101 9.34 19.36 -15.90
C ALA A 101 8.61 20.61 -15.34
N THR A 102 8.45 20.72 -14.02
CA THR A 102 7.59 21.72 -13.38
C THR A 102 8.28 22.53 -12.28
N GLY A 103 9.46 22.10 -11.83
CA GLY A 103 10.13 22.66 -10.65
C GLY A 103 9.57 22.17 -9.31
N LYS A 104 8.53 21.33 -9.30
CA LYS A 104 7.78 20.92 -8.11
C LYS A 104 7.95 19.45 -7.78
N ILE A 105 7.76 19.10 -6.49
CA ILE A 105 7.60 17.71 -6.04
C ILE A 105 6.14 17.32 -6.24
N PRO A 106 5.82 16.18 -6.88
CA PRO A 106 4.46 15.90 -7.35
C PRO A 106 3.49 15.52 -6.22
N ALA A 107 3.97 14.92 -5.14
CA ALA A 107 3.12 14.49 -4.03
C ALA A 107 3.58 15.07 -2.69
N LYS A 108 2.60 15.45 -1.85
CA LYS A 108 2.86 15.96 -0.50
C LYS A 108 3.22 14.85 0.47
N THR A 109 2.56 13.71 0.34
CA THR A 109 2.77 12.53 1.21
C THR A 109 3.10 11.30 0.37
N TRP A 110 4.18 10.62 0.75
CA TRP A 110 4.63 9.37 0.14
C TRP A 110 4.39 8.22 1.12
N MET A 111 3.58 7.25 0.72
CA MET A 111 3.18 6.13 1.57
C MET A 111 3.67 4.82 0.96
N HIS A 112 4.43 4.03 1.73
CA HIS A 112 5.05 2.80 1.25
C HIS A 112 4.66 1.61 2.09
N CYS A 113 4.15 0.57 1.41
CA CYS A 113 3.77 -0.68 2.05
C CYS A 113 4.89 -1.71 1.95
N GLU A 114 5.06 -2.50 2.99
CA GLU A 114 5.93 -3.68 3.01
C GLU A 114 5.35 -4.84 2.21
N PHE A 115 6.18 -5.84 1.93
CA PHE A 115 5.81 -6.99 1.11
C PHE A 115 4.89 -7.96 1.84
N LEU A 116 3.97 -8.54 1.07
CA LEU A 116 3.29 -9.76 1.44
C LEU A 116 4.21 -10.96 1.12
N LEU A 117 4.57 -11.72 2.14
CA LEU A 117 5.26 -12.99 1.99
C LEU A 117 4.23 -14.13 1.88
N VAL A 118 4.61 -15.25 1.31
CA VAL A 118 3.82 -16.48 1.26
C VAL A 118 4.65 -17.61 1.85
N ASP A 119 4.17 -18.20 2.93
CA ASP A 119 4.87 -19.26 3.67
C ASP A 119 6.33 -18.91 4.00
N GLY A 120 6.55 -17.65 4.41
CA GLY A 120 7.87 -17.11 4.76
C GLY A 120 8.74 -16.71 3.57
N GLY A 121 8.32 -16.99 2.34
CA GLY A 121 9.06 -16.73 1.11
C GLY A 121 8.49 -15.58 0.29
N LYS A 122 9.21 -15.22 -0.78
CA LYS A 122 8.74 -14.23 -1.76
C LYS A 122 7.57 -14.79 -2.57
N MET A 123 6.51 -14.00 -2.72
CA MET A 123 5.45 -14.28 -3.68
C MET A 123 5.96 -14.06 -5.11
N SER A 124 5.88 -15.07 -5.97
CA SER A 124 6.22 -14.92 -7.38
C SER A 124 5.51 -15.94 -8.28
N LYS A 125 5.23 -15.54 -9.53
CA LYS A 125 4.62 -16.43 -10.52
C LYS A 125 5.49 -17.65 -10.82
N SER A 126 6.81 -17.47 -10.85
CA SER A 126 7.76 -18.58 -11.12
C SER A 126 7.80 -19.63 -10.02
N LEU A 127 7.43 -19.28 -8.79
CA LEU A 127 7.31 -20.20 -7.66
C LEU A 127 5.92 -20.83 -7.55
N GLY A 128 4.94 -20.39 -8.35
CA GLY A 128 3.57 -20.89 -8.32
C GLY A 128 2.81 -20.57 -7.03
N ASN A 129 3.29 -19.63 -6.22
CA ASN A 129 2.74 -19.26 -4.92
C ASN A 129 1.99 -17.92 -4.95
N VAL A 130 1.47 -17.53 -6.12
CA VAL A 130 0.60 -16.35 -6.29
C VAL A 130 -0.86 -16.81 -6.20
N TYR A 131 -1.62 -16.21 -5.32
CA TYR A 131 -3.04 -16.50 -5.14
C TYR A 131 -3.88 -15.29 -5.51
N THR A 132 -4.93 -15.49 -6.31
CA THR A 132 -5.96 -14.50 -6.60
C THR A 132 -7.05 -14.55 -5.53
N ILE A 133 -7.83 -13.48 -5.40
CA ILE A 133 -9.00 -13.47 -4.50
C ILE A 133 -9.99 -14.58 -4.87
N SER A 134 -10.26 -14.80 -6.17
CA SER A 134 -11.14 -15.89 -6.62
C SER A 134 -10.65 -17.28 -6.17
N GLN A 135 -9.34 -17.51 -6.19
CA GLN A 135 -8.77 -18.76 -5.69
C GLN A 135 -8.90 -18.92 -4.16
N LEU A 136 -8.96 -17.81 -3.41
CA LEU A 136 -9.28 -17.85 -1.98
C LEU A 136 -10.75 -18.17 -1.76
N GLU A 137 -11.65 -17.60 -2.55
CA GLU A 137 -13.09 -17.89 -2.49
C GLU A 137 -13.40 -19.36 -2.81
N GLU A 138 -12.74 -19.94 -3.82
CA GLU A 138 -12.83 -21.39 -4.12
C GLU A 138 -12.41 -22.27 -2.95
N LYS A 139 -11.56 -21.75 -2.04
CA LYS A 139 -11.14 -22.42 -0.80
C LYS A 139 -12.01 -22.06 0.43
N GLY A 140 -13.13 -21.36 0.21
CA GLY A 140 -14.05 -20.96 1.28
C GLY A 140 -13.60 -19.75 2.11
N ILE A 141 -12.62 -18.98 1.63
CA ILE A 141 -12.12 -17.77 2.27
C ILE A 141 -12.76 -16.56 1.60
N THR A 142 -13.51 -15.78 2.35
CA THR A 142 -14.14 -14.57 1.82
C THR A 142 -13.14 -13.43 1.63
N PRO A 143 -13.35 -12.51 0.66
CA PRO A 143 -12.51 -11.31 0.50
C PRO A 143 -12.39 -10.47 1.79
N LEU A 144 -13.48 -10.37 2.58
CA LEU A 144 -13.47 -9.66 3.86
C LEU A 144 -12.60 -10.37 4.93
N ALA A 145 -12.53 -11.69 4.91
CA ALA A 145 -11.62 -12.43 5.79
C ALA A 145 -10.16 -12.16 5.42
N TYR A 146 -9.84 -12.11 4.13
CA TYR A 146 -8.51 -11.71 3.68
C TYR A 146 -8.18 -10.26 4.06
N LYS A 147 -9.16 -9.34 3.94
CA LYS A 147 -9.01 -7.96 4.40
C LYS A 147 -8.73 -7.90 5.90
N LEU A 148 -9.50 -8.63 6.71
CA LEU A 148 -9.28 -8.72 8.16
C LEU A 148 -7.90 -9.30 8.49
N PHE A 149 -7.43 -10.30 7.72
CA PHE A 149 -6.07 -10.81 7.84
C PHE A 149 -5.03 -9.71 7.58
N CYS A 150 -5.21 -8.88 6.56
CA CYS A 150 -4.30 -7.76 6.29
C CYS A 150 -4.23 -6.77 7.45
N PHE A 151 -5.30 -6.57 8.21
CA PHE A 151 -5.33 -5.69 9.38
C PHE A 151 -4.58 -6.24 10.60
N THR A 152 -4.10 -7.48 10.56
CA THR A 152 -3.29 -8.06 11.65
C THR A 152 -1.86 -7.53 11.68
N ALA A 153 -1.40 -6.88 10.61
CA ALA A 153 -0.09 -6.25 10.55
C ALA A 153 -0.21 -4.77 10.16
N HIS A 154 0.73 -3.97 10.64
CA HIS A 154 0.89 -2.60 10.17
C HIS A 154 1.39 -2.61 8.73
N TYR A 155 0.94 -1.69 7.86
CA TYR A 155 1.33 -1.66 6.45
C TYR A 155 2.84 -1.51 6.19
N ARG A 156 3.59 -1.01 7.18
CA ARG A 156 5.07 -0.93 7.16
C ARG A 156 5.76 -2.22 7.61
N THR A 157 5.01 -3.26 7.93
CA THR A 157 5.54 -4.55 8.41
C THR A 157 5.24 -5.63 7.41
N LYS A 158 6.22 -6.50 7.12
CA LYS A 158 6.00 -7.67 6.26
C LYS A 158 4.91 -8.55 6.85
N LEU A 159 3.89 -8.83 6.05
CA LEU A 159 2.82 -9.74 6.40
C LEU A 159 3.09 -11.11 5.75
N ASN A 160 3.07 -12.17 6.55
CA ASN A 160 3.26 -13.52 6.04
C ASN A 160 1.92 -14.21 5.82
N PHE A 161 1.54 -14.36 4.56
CA PHE A 161 0.36 -15.11 4.16
C PHE A 161 0.61 -16.60 4.37
N THR A 162 -0.31 -17.21 5.12
CA THR A 162 -0.48 -18.66 5.23
C THR A 162 -1.96 -18.99 5.17
N PHE A 163 -2.33 -20.15 4.64
CA PHE A 163 -3.74 -20.57 4.65
C PHE A 163 -4.29 -20.73 6.07
N GLU A 164 -3.47 -21.13 7.03
CA GLU A 164 -3.86 -21.20 8.44
C GLU A 164 -4.21 -19.81 9.00
N GLY A 165 -3.36 -18.80 8.72
CA GLY A 165 -3.58 -17.43 9.15
C GLY A 165 -4.87 -16.84 8.59
N VAL A 166 -5.12 -17.02 7.29
CA VAL A 166 -6.33 -16.49 6.65
C VAL A 166 -7.60 -17.27 7.08
N ASN A 167 -7.52 -18.58 7.27
CA ASN A 167 -8.62 -19.35 7.84
C ASN A 167 -8.94 -18.92 9.30
N SER A 168 -7.92 -18.55 10.06
CA SER A 168 -8.11 -18.00 11.40
C SER A 168 -8.84 -16.65 11.34
N ALA A 169 -8.49 -15.81 10.35
CA ALA A 169 -9.20 -14.55 10.10
C ALA A 169 -10.65 -14.77 9.65
N GLN A 170 -10.93 -15.80 8.82
CA GLN A 170 -12.31 -16.17 8.45
C GLN A 170 -13.15 -16.48 9.70
N LYS A 171 -12.65 -17.33 10.58
CA LYS A 171 -13.33 -17.65 11.85
C LYS A 171 -13.45 -16.44 12.78
N ALA A 172 -12.48 -15.53 12.74
CA ALA A 172 -12.54 -14.30 13.50
C ALA A 172 -13.63 -13.36 12.98
N LEU A 173 -13.78 -13.23 11.66
CA LEU A 173 -14.83 -12.44 11.02
C LEU A 173 -16.23 -12.98 11.42
N GLU A 174 -16.43 -14.27 11.36
CA GLU A 174 -17.69 -14.93 11.78
C GLU A 174 -18.01 -14.58 13.24
N ARG A 175 -17.03 -14.68 14.14
CA ARG A 175 -17.20 -14.30 15.55
C ARG A 175 -17.51 -12.82 15.73
N LEU A 176 -16.97 -11.94 14.87
CA LEU A 176 -17.27 -10.52 14.90
C LEU A 176 -18.73 -10.26 14.53
N TYR A 177 -19.24 -10.93 13.49
CA TYR A 177 -20.66 -10.87 13.12
C TYR A 177 -21.58 -11.38 14.23
N ASP A 178 -21.26 -12.53 14.84
CA ASP A 178 -22.02 -13.05 15.97
C ASP A 178 -22.04 -12.08 17.16
N SER A 179 -20.90 -11.44 17.44
CA SER A 179 -20.78 -10.46 18.51
C SER A 179 -21.63 -9.21 18.22
N TYR A 180 -21.57 -8.72 16.99
CA TYR A 180 -22.41 -7.62 16.53
C TYR A 180 -23.90 -7.93 16.71
N LEU A 181 -24.37 -9.11 16.28
CA LEU A 181 -25.77 -9.52 16.42
C LEU A 181 -26.21 -9.62 17.89
N LYS A 182 -25.33 -10.12 18.77
CA LYS A 182 -25.59 -10.15 20.23
C LYS A 182 -25.73 -8.73 20.80
N HIS A 183 -24.90 -7.80 20.39
CA HIS A 183 -24.98 -6.40 20.80
C HIS A 183 -26.22 -5.71 20.21
N LYS A 184 -26.54 -5.96 18.93
CA LYS A 184 -27.70 -5.39 18.25
C LYS A 184 -29.00 -5.71 18.97
N ASN A 185 -29.11 -6.91 19.53
CA ASN A 185 -30.30 -7.40 20.26
C ASN A 185 -30.19 -7.15 21.78
N GLY A 186 -29.10 -6.57 22.24
CA GLY A 186 -28.88 -6.31 23.67
C GLY A 186 -29.41 -4.94 24.10
N ASN A 187 -29.85 -4.87 25.36
CA ASN A 187 -30.39 -3.66 25.97
C ASN A 187 -29.73 -3.28 27.30
N ASP A 188 -28.55 -3.85 27.59
CA ASP A 188 -27.77 -3.48 28.76
C ASP A 188 -27.43 -1.99 28.74
N TYR A 189 -27.49 -1.37 29.91
CA TYR A 189 -27.10 0.03 30.04
C TYR A 189 -25.59 0.19 29.87
N VAL A 190 -25.20 1.09 28.97
CA VAL A 190 -23.82 1.53 28.74
C VAL A 190 -23.78 3.06 28.75
N ASP A 191 -22.82 3.61 29.48
CA ASP A 191 -22.60 5.06 29.57
C ASP A 191 -22.07 5.59 28.21
N GLU A 192 -22.52 6.79 27.84
CA GLU A 192 -22.00 7.49 26.66
C GLU A 192 -20.49 7.83 26.79
N VAL A 193 -20.03 8.06 27.98
CA VAL A 193 -18.60 8.30 28.27
C VAL A 193 -17.75 7.08 27.88
N GLU A 194 -18.26 5.85 28.13
CA GLU A 194 -17.59 4.62 27.73
C GLU A 194 -17.54 4.46 26.21
N ILE A 195 -18.65 4.75 25.51
CA ILE A 195 -18.74 4.71 24.06
C ILE A 195 -17.77 5.72 23.44
N GLU A 196 -17.77 6.94 23.96
CA GLU A 196 -16.87 8.00 23.47
C GLU A 196 -15.40 7.65 23.68
N LYS A 197 -15.05 7.05 24.82
CA LYS A 197 -13.69 6.57 25.09
C LYS A 197 -13.23 5.56 24.03
N TYR A 198 -14.04 4.55 23.70
CA TYR A 198 -13.70 3.59 22.64
C TYR A 198 -13.56 4.27 21.29
N ARG A 199 -14.48 5.19 20.95
CA ARG A 199 -14.41 5.95 19.69
C ARG A 199 -13.11 6.72 19.56
N GLN A 200 -12.74 7.49 20.58
CA GLN A 200 -11.52 8.29 20.58
C GLN A 200 -10.27 7.41 20.55
N THR A 201 -10.27 6.30 21.27
CA THR A 201 -9.14 5.36 21.25
C THR A 201 -8.95 4.73 19.87
N PHE A 202 -10.04 4.30 19.20
CA PHE A 202 -9.98 3.79 17.84
C PHE A 202 -9.43 4.84 16.87
N LEU A 203 -9.99 6.06 16.91
CA LEU A 203 -9.55 7.16 16.04
C LEU A 203 -8.09 7.54 16.30
N SER A 204 -7.64 7.49 17.56
CA SER A 204 -6.24 7.79 17.88
C SER A 204 -5.28 6.82 17.18
N TYR A 205 -5.62 5.53 17.11
CA TYR A 205 -4.80 4.54 16.39
C TYR A 205 -4.89 4.68 14.88
N ILE A 206 -6.06 5.01 14.33
CA ILE A 206 -6.20 5.29 12.89
C ILE A 206 -5.37 6.52 12.50
N ASN A 207 -5.37 7.55 13.34
CA ASN A 207 -4.62 8.79 13.11
C ASN A 207 -3.12 8.66 13.42
N ASP A 208 -2.70 7.57 14.06
CA ASP A 208 -1.31 7.21 14.32
C ASP A 208 -0.77 6.30 13.21
N ASP A 209 -0.56 6.89 12.04
CA ASP A 209 -0.01 6.24 10.84
C ASP A 209 -0.77 4.96 10.44
N LEU A 210 -2.10 4.98 10.53
CA LEU A 210 -2.98 3.85 10.22
C LEU A 210 -2.62 2.57 10.99
N ASN A 211 -2.44 2.69 12.30
CA ASN A 211 -2.09 1.57 13.18
C ASN A 211 -3.27 0.59 13.30
N MET A 212 -3.53 -0.14 12.22
CA MET A 212 -4.65 -1.05 12.10
C MET A 212 -4.66 -2.16 13.16
N PRO A 213 -3.51 -2.81 13.51
CA PRO A 213 -3.51 -3.80 14.57
C PRO A 213 -4.03 -3.26 15.91
N ALA A 214 -3.60 -2.05 16.28
CA ALA A 214 -4.06 -1.41 17.52
C ALA A 214 -5.53 -0.97 17.42
N ALA A 215 -5.96 -0.41 16.29
CA ALA A 215 -7.37 -0.08 16.06
C ALA A 215 -8.27 -1.32 16.15
N MET A 216 -7.83 -2.45 15.57
CA MET A 216 -8.56 -3.72 15.66
C MET A 216 -8.62 -4.27 17.08
N SER A 217 -7.65 -3.98 17.97
CA SER A 217 -7.76 -4.36 19.37
C SER A 217 -8.98 -3.73 20.04
N VAL A 218 -9.26 -2.45 19.74
CA VAL A 218 -10.44 -1.74 20.25
C VAL A 218 -11.73 -2.35 19.70
N VAL A 219 -11.76 -2.71 18.42
CA VAL A 219 -12.91 -3.41 17.82
C VAL A 219 -13.21 -4.72 18.59
N TRP A 220 -12.16 -5.49 18.91
CA TRP A 220 -12.30 -6.73 19.65
C TRP A 220 -12.70 -6.51 21.13
N GLU A 221 -12.23 -5.44 21.77
CA GLU A 221 -12.68 -5.10 23.13
C GLU A 221 -14.19 -4.80 23.15
N VAL A 222 -14.66 -3.97 22.23
CA VAL A 222 -16.09 -3.67 22.08
C VAL A 222 -16.89 -4.94 21.77
N ALA A 223 -16.48 -5.72 20.77
CA ALA A 223 -17.18 -6.93 20.35
C ALA A 223 -17.30 -7.99 21.47
N ARG A 224 -16.26 -8.12 22.30
CA ARG A 224 -16.20 -9.11 23.39
C ARG A 224 -16.75 -8.59 24.72
N ASN A 225 -17.23 -7.34 24.77
CA ASN A 225 -17.76 -6.78 26.01
C ASN A 225 -18.87 -7.69 26.59
N SER A 226 -18.83 -7.89 27.90
CA SER A 226 -19.81 -8.75 28.60
C SER A 226 -21.23 -8.19 28.55
N LYS A 227 -21.37 -6.87 28.67
CA LYS A 227 -22.65 -6.17 28.48
C LYS A 227 -23.07 -6.26 27.00
N LYS A 228 -24.33 -6.53 26.75
CA LYS A 228 -24.89 -6.55 25.41
C LYS A 228 -25.81 -5.37 25.20
N SER A 229 -25.36 -4.44 24.37
CA SER A 229 -26.01 -3.14 24.16
C SER A 229 -26.02 -2.74 22.69
N ASN A 230 -27.14 -2.22 22.22
CA ASN A 230 -27.26 -1.64 20.89
C ASN A 230 -26.26 -0.48 20.66
N LYS A 231 -25.82 0.21 21.71
CA LYS A 231 -24.78 1.26 21.60
C LYS A 231 -23.46 0.68 21.10
N TYR A 232 -23.05 -0.50 21.54
CA TYR A 232 -21.85 -1.17 21.03
C TYR A 232 -22.03 -1.62 19.58
N ALA A 233 -23.23 -2.11 19.21
CA ALA A 233 -23.50 -2.46 17.82
C ALA A 233 -23.36 -1.25 16.91
N ASN A 234 -23.91 -0.10 17.31
CA ASN A 234 -23.80 1.14 16.55
C ASN A 234 -22.34 1.62 16.46
N LEU A 235 -21.57 1.51 17.54
CA LEU A 235 -20.15 1.85 17.55
C LEU A 235 -19.33 0.94 16.60
N LEU A 236 -19.61 -0.35 16.55
CA LEU A 236 -18.99 -1.27 15.59
C LEU A 236 -19.29 -0.88 14.14
N LEU A 237 -20.52 -0.44 13.84
CA LEU A 237 -20.88 0.09 12.51
C LEU A 237 -20.20 1.43 12.21
N GLU A 238 -19.92 2.26 13.21
CA GLU A 238 -19.11 3.47 13.03
C GLU A 238 -17.66 3.10 12.64
N PHE A 239 -17.07 2.13 13.33
CA PHE A 239 -15.74 1.62 13.00
C PHE A 239 -15.68 1.00 11.59
N ASP A 240 -16.74 0.31 11.19
CA ASP A 240 -16.87 -0.31 9.88
C ASP A 240 -16.81 0.71 8.72
N LYS A 241 -17.22 1.97 8.94
CA LYS A 241 -17.06 3.03 7.94
C LYS A 241 -15.59 3.32 7.58
N VAL A 242 -14.67 2.98 8.47
CA VAL A 242 -13.21 3.09 8.25
C VAL A 242 -12.64 1.77 7.77
N LEU A 243 -13.14 0.67 8.33
CA LEU A 243 -12.66 -0.68 8.03
C LEU A 243 -13.17 -1.19 6.68
N GLY A 244 -14.39 -0.84 6.29
CA GLY A 244 -15.03 -1.12 4.99
C GLY A 244 -15.48 -2.54 4.77
#